data_de66c6d8e24561a664fb7c6ca8d64bd6
#
_entry.id   de66c6d8e24561a664fb7c6ca8d64bd6
#
_cell.length_a   1.000
_cell.length_b   1.000
_cell.length_c   1.000
_cell.angle_alpha   90.00
_cell.angle_beta   90.00
_cell.angle_gamma   90.00
#
_symmetry.space_group_name_H-M   'P 1'
#
loop_
_entity.id
_entity.type
_entity.pdbx_description
1 polymer ?
#
loop_
_entity_poly.entity_id
_entity_poly.type
_entity_poly.pdbx_seq_one_letter_code
_entity_poly.pdbx_strand_id
1 'polypeptide(L)'
;MSVADAELKQKVEELIAANPVLLFMKGTPEMPRCGFSMRVVQVLDAMDVEYGAVDVLPALQPLREVTTEIADWQTFPQLYVNGELLGGADIVEEMFDSGELAEALGVEQPEAAAPAQSAPAQSPPLQIE
;
A
#
# COMPACT_ATOMS: atom_id res chain seq x y z
N MET A 1 -3.52 -16.69 23.24
CA MET A 1 -3.18 -15.35 22.79
C MET A 1 -2.84 -14.47 23.99
N SER A 2 -1.77 -13.71 23.89
CA SER A 2 -1.37 -12.85 24.99
C SER A 2 -2.19 -11.55 25.00
N VAL A 3 -2.17 -10.87 26.16
CA VAL A 3 -2.82 -9.56 26.29
C VAL A 3 -2.23 -8.56 25.28
N ALA A 4 -0.89 -8.62 25.10
CA ALA A 4 -0.22 -7.72 24.17
C ALA A 4 -0.71 -7.93 22.73
N ASP A 5 -0.95 -9.17 22.35
CA ASP A 5 -1.46 -9.47 21.01
C ASP A 5 -2.87 -8.92 20.81
N ALA A 6 -3.72 -9.05 21.84
CA ALA A 6 -5.08 -8.52 21.76
C ALA A 6 -5.08 -7.00 21.69
N GLU A 7 -4.19 -6.36 22.45
CA GLU A 7 -4.05 -4.91 22.41
C GLU A 7 -3.54 -4.43 21.05
N LEU A 8 -2.57 -5.16 20.51
CA LEU A 8 -2.02 -4.80 19.21
C LEU A 8 -3.08 -4.96 18.12
N LYS A 9 -3.86 -6.04 18.17
CA LYS A 9 -4.93 -6.25 17.20
C LYS A 9 -5.94 -5.12 17.26
N GLN A 10 -6.34 -4.72 18.47
CA GLN A 10 -7.27 -3.61 18.63
C GLN A 10 -6.69 -2.32 18.05
N LYS A 11 -5.41 -2.05 18.31
CA LYS A 11 -4.76 -0.85 17.81
C LYS A 11 -4.71 -0.84 16.28
N VAL A 12 -4.41 -1.98 15.69
CA VAL A 12 -4.38 -2.11 14.22
C VAL A 12 -5.77 -1.87 13.65
N GLU A 13 -6.81 -2.46 14.27
CA GLU A 13 -8.18 -2.25 13.81
C GLU A 13 -8.59 -0.78 13.90
N GLU A 14 -8.16 -0.11 14.96
CA GLU A 14 -8.44 1.33 15.12
C GLU A 14 -7.75 2.15 14.04
N LEU A 15 -6.50 1.81 13.73
CA LEU A 15 -5.78 2.51 12.67
C LEU A 15 -6.45 2.32 11.31
N ILE A 16 -6.89 1.11 11.03
CA ILE A 16 -7.58 0.80 9.78
C ILE A 16 -8.88 1.60 9.70
N ALA A 17 -9.61 1.70 10.80
CA ALA A 17 -10.87 2.44 10.83
C ALA A 17 -10.65 3.95 10.73
N ALA A 18 -9.55 4.46 11.29
CA ALA A 18 -9.30 5.90 11.35
C ALA A 18 -8.69 6.46 10.06
N ASN A 19 -8.13 5.62 9.23
CA ASN A 19 -7.42 6.06 8.02
C ASN A 19 -8.11 5.48 6.79
N PRO A 20 -8.71 6.31 5.93
CA PRO A 20 -9.34 5.80 4.70
C PRO A 20 -8.36 5.07 3.80
N VAL A 21 -7.08 5.47 3.81
CA VAL A 21 -6.03 4.77 3.08
C VAL A 21 -4.89 4.52 4.07
N LEU A 22 -4.58 3.26 4.30
CA LEU A 22 -3.56 2.88 5.28
C LEU A 22 -2.64 1.83 4.67
N LEU A 23 -1.34 2.10 4.72
CA LEU A 23 -0.32 1.20 4.19
C LEU A 23 0.52 0.64 5.32
N PHE A 24 0.54 -0.69 5.43
CA PHE A 24 1.52 -1.38 6.28
C PHE A 24 2.70 -1.74 5.39
N MET A 25 3.89 -1.27 5.75
CA MET A 25 5.05 -1.42 4.88
C MET A 25 6.31 -1.69 5.70
N LYS A 26 7.33 -2.15 5.01
CA LYS A 26 8.66 -2.32 5.63
C LYS A 26 9.45 -1.03 5.45
N GLY A 27 9.69 -0.33 6.54
CA GLY A 27 10.30 1.00 6.54
C GLY A 27 9.25 2.09 6.51
N THR A 28 9.62 3.24 6.01
CA THR A 28 8.74 4.41 5.92
C THR A 28 8.64 4.87 4.47
N PRO A 29 7.64 5.71 4.15
CA PRO A 29 7.54 6.22 2.78
C PRO A 29 8.79 6.98 2.33
N GLU A 30 9.47 7.66 3.28
CA GLU A 30 10.70 8.38 2.97
C GLU A 30 11.90 7.45 2.84
N MET A 31 11.84 6.29 3.49
CA MET A 31 12.95 5.34 3.50
C MET A 31 12.42 3.91 3.49
N PRO A 32 11.87 3.46 2.36
CA PRO A 32 11.39 2.08 2.26
C PRO A 32 12.55 1.08 2.38
N ARG A 33 12.31 0.00 3.11
CA ARG A 33 13.33 -1.01 3.36
C ARG A 33 13.10 -2.27 2.54
N CYS A 34 12.14 -2.25 1.63
CA CYS A 34 11.78 -3.40 0.81
C CYS A 34 11.35 -2.89 -0.55
N GLY A 35 11.81 -3.55 -1.62
CA GLY A 35 11.46 -3.12 -2.98
C GLY A 35 9.96 -3.16 -3.23
N PHE A 36 9.26 -4.15 -2.67
CA PHE A 36 7.81 -4.23 -2.83
C PHE A 36 7.12 -3.08 -2.13
N SER A 37 7.57 -2.71 -0.92
CA SER A 37 7.01 -1.56 -0.21
C SER A 37 7.25 -0.26 -0.97
N MET A 38 8.45 -0.12 -1.53
CA MET A 38 8.78 1.06 -2.32
C MET A 38 7.86 1.21 -3.52
N ARG A 39 7.52 0.10 -4.17
CA ARG A 39 6.64 0.14 -5.34
C ARG A 39 5.24 0.63 -4.98
N VAL A 40 4.71 0.19 -3.83
CA VAL A 40 3.40 0.67 -3.38
C VAL A 40 3.44 2.16 -3.06
N VAL A 41 4.51 2.61 -2.39
CA VAL A 41 4.68 4.04 -2.10
C VAL A 41 4.71 4.85 -3.40
N GLN A 42 5.43 4.36 -4.41
CA GLN A 42 5.50 5.04 -5.70
C GLN A 42 4.12 5.15 -6.36
N VAL A 43 3.34 4.08 -6.28
CA VAL A 43 1.99 4.09 -6.84
C VAL A 43 1.12 5.12 -6.11
N LEU A 44 1.14 5.11 -4.77
CA LEU A 44 0.32 6.05 -4.01
C LEU A 44 0.75 7.49 -4.23
N ASP A 45 2.05 7.74 -4.36
CA ASP A 45 2.55 9.08 -4.66
C ASP A 45 2.09 9.52 -6.05
N ALA A 46 2.10 8.61 -7.01
CA ALA A 46 1.63 8.93 -8.37
C ALA A 46 0.13 9.23 -8.40
N MET A 47 -0.64 8.59 -7.50
CA MET A 47 -2.07 8.83 -7.38
C MET A 47 -2.38 10.15 -6.65
N ASP A 48 -1.38 10.74 -5.99
CA ASP A 48 -1.51 12.00 -5.25
C ASP A 48 -2.58 11.91 -4.17
N VAL A 49 -2.58 10.80 -3.43
CA VAL A 49 -3.53 10.61 -2.32
C VAL A 49 -2.80 10.68 -1.00
N GLU A 50 -3.51 11.14 0.02
CA GLU A 50 -3.00 11.10 1.38
C GLU A 50 -3.24 9.71 1.95
N TYR A 51 -2.27 9.22 2.69
CA TYR A 51 -2.39 7.92 3.32
C TYR A 51 -1.57 7.86 4.60
N GLY A 52 -2.03 7.01 5.54
CA GLY A 52 -1.24 6.69 6.71
C GLY A 52 -0.31 5.54 6.39
N ALA A 53 0.85 5.51 7.02
CA ALA A 53 1.81 4.44 6.83
C ALA A 53 2.29 3.92 8.18
N VAL A 54 2.41 2.60 8.28
CA VAL A 54 2.91 1.93 9.48
C VAL A 54 4.14 1.12 9.09
N ASP A 55 5.26 1.41 9.77
CA ASP A 55 6.48 0.61 9.59
C ASP A 55 6.33 -0.65 10.42
N VAL A 56 6.30 -1.80 9.74
CA VAL A 56 6.07 -3.07 10.42
C VAL A 56 7.34 -3.69 11.00
N LEU A 57 8.51 -3.18 10.63
CA LEU A 57 9.77 -3.82 11.02
C LEU A 57 9.98 -3.90 12.53
N PRO A 58 9.64 -2.86 13.33
CA PRO A 58 9.83 -2.96 14.78
C PRO A 58 8.99 -4.04 15.45
N ALA A 59 7.90 -4.49 14.81
CA ALA A 59 7.02 -5.49 15.38
C ALA A 59 6.53 -6.44 14.29
N LEU A 60 7.45 -6.90 13.45
CA LEU A 60 7.12 -7.65 12.24
C LEU A 60 6.31 -8.91 12.52
N GLN A 61 6.79 -9.75 13.44
CA GLN A 61 6.11 -11.01 13.71
C GLN A 61 4.74 -10.81 14.37
N PRO A 62 4.62 -9.98 15.40
CA PRO A 62 3.30 -9.72 15.99
C PRO A 62 2.32 -9.11 14.98
N LEU A 63 2.78 -8.20 14.13
CA LEU A 63 1.90 -7.60 13.12
C LEU A 63 1.49 -8.60 12.07
N ARG A 64 2.40 -9.51 11.69
CA ARG A 64 2.06 -10.58 10.74
C ARG A 64 0.94 -11.45 11.31
N GLU A 65 1.01 -11.79 12.58
CA GLU A 65 -0.02 -12.59 13.24
C GLU A 65 -1.35 -11.85 13.28
N VAL A 66 -1.31 -10.57 13.64
CA VAL A 66 -2.53 -9.76 13.74
C VAL A 66 -3.19 -9.59 12.37
N THR A 67 -2.43 -9.30 11.33
CA THR A 67 -3.01 -9.13 10.00
C THR A 67 -3.53 -10.45 9.43
N THR A 68 -2.92 -11.56 9.82
CA THR A 68 -3.47 -12.87 9.46
C THR A 68 -4.85 -13.06 10.06
N GLU A 69 -5.04 -12.66 11.32
CA GLU A 69 -6.34 -12.76 11.98
C GLU A 69 -7.38 -11.81 11.37
N ILE A 70 -6.95 -10.59 11.06
CA ILE A 70 -7.88 -9.56 10.56
C ILE A 70 -8.27 -9.79 9.11
N ALA A 71 -7.30 -10.11 8.25
CA ALA A 71 -7.50 -10.11 6.81
C ALA A 71 -6.98 -11.36 6.10
N ASP A 72 -6.48 -12.34 6.85
CA ASP A 72 -5.93 -13.57 6.30
C ASP A 72 -4.79 -13.29 5.32
N TRP A 73 -3.90 -12.34 5.68
CA TRP A 73 -2.79 -11.92 4.84
C TRP A 73 -1.55 -11.81 5.70
N GLN A 74 -0.47 -12.45 5.28
CA GLN A 74 0.74 -12.58 6.12
C GLN A 74 1.92 -11.74 5.67
N THR A 75 1.90 -11.28 4.42
CA THR A 75 3.05 -10.59 3.85
C THR A 75 2.83 -9.09 3.81
N PHE A 76 3.93 -8.35 3.74
CA PHE A 76 3.89 -6.90 3.63
C PHE A 76 4.63 -6.50 2.36
N PRO A 77 4.21 -5.43 1.70
CA PRO A 77 3.24 -4.42 2.14
C PRO A 77 1.80 -4.90 2.04
N GLN A 78 0.91 -4.21 2.79
CA GLN A 78 -0.54 -4.43 2.74
C GLN A 78 -1.21 -3.06 2.65
N LEU A 79 -2.08 -2.90 1.68
CA LEU A 79 -2.81 -1.65 1.50
C LEU A 79 -4.28 -1.85 1.86
N TYR A 80 -4.76 -1.04 2.80
CA TYR A 80 -6.16 -1.04 3.22
C TYR A 80 -6.81 0.24 2.73
N VAL A 81 -7.98 0.12 2.11
CA VAL A 81 -8.75 1.26 1.65
C VAL A 81 -10.16 1.13 2.19
N ASN A 82 -10.59 2.17 2.91
CA ASN A 82 -11.92 2.22 3.54
C ASN A 82 -12.21 0.97 4.39
N GLY A 83 -11.20 0.52 5.10
CA GLY A 83 -11.32 -0.61 6.03
C GLY A 83 -11.13 -1.98 5.41
N GLU A 84 -10.91 -2.06 4.11
CA GLU A 84 -10.75 -3.34 3.41
C GLU A 84 -9.35 -3.51 2.87
N LEU A 85 -8.82 -4.71 3.02
CA LEU A 85 -7.51 -5.03 2.45
C LEU A 85 -7.65 -5.20 0.93
N LEU A 86 -6.88 -4.42 0.19
CA LEU A 86 -6.78 -4.61 -1.26
C LEU A 86 -5.77 -5.69 -1.61
N GLY A 87 -4.62 -5.70 -0.93
CA GLY A 87 -3.60 -6.70 -1.18
C GLY A 87 -2.21 -6.15 -1.02
N GLY A 88 -1.25 -6.86 -1.57
CA GLY A 88 0.15 -6.49 -1.56
C GLY A 88 0.56 -5.75 -2.82
N ALA A 89 1.88 -5.67 -3.06
CA ALA A 89 2.43 -4.87 -4.15
C ALA A 89 1.90 -5.30 -5.53
N ASP A 90 1.85 -6.60 -5.78
CA ASP A 90 1.41 -7.08 -7.09
C ASP A 90 -0.02 -6.67 -7.38
N ILE A 91 -0.90 -6.81 -6.39
CA ILE A 91 -2.30 -6.48 -6.55
C ILE A 91 -2.48 -4.98 -6.71
N VAL A 92 -1.76 -4.20 -5.91
CA VAL A 92 -1.85 -2.74 -5.98
C VAL A 92 -1.39 -2.25 -7.36
N GLU A 93 -0.30 -2.79 -7.87
CA GLU A 93 0.19 -2.40 -9.21
C GLU A 93 -0.79 -2.80 -10.30
N GLU A 94 -1.36 -3.98 -10.18
CA GLU A 94 -2.35 -4.47 -11.15
C GLU A 94 -3.59 -3.57 -11.17
N MET A 95 -4.08 -3.21 -9.99
CA MET A 95 -5.23 -2.32 -9.86
C MET A 95 -4.91 -0.91 -10.37
N PHE A 96 -3.67 -0.47 -10.15
CA PHE A 96 -3.24 0.82 -10.66
C PHE A 96 -3.27 0.83 -12.19
N ASP A 97 -2.73 -0.21 -12.81
CA ASP A 97 -2.68 -0.29 -14.27
C ASP A 97 -4.08 -0.39 -14.90
N SER A 98 -4.99 -1.07 -14.23
CA SER A 98 -6.35 -1.28 -14.75
C SER A 98 -7.30 -0.11 -14.47
N GLY A 99 -6.91 0.82 -13.60
CA GLY A 99 -7.79 1.91 -13.17
C GLY A 99 -8.65 1.56 -11.97
N GLU A 100 -8.63 0.31 -11.52
CA GLU A 100 -9.43 -0.11 -10.38
C GLU A 100 -8.98 0.57 -9.09
N LEU A 101 -7.69 0.87 -8.97
CA LEU A 101 -7.19 1.53 -7.77
C LEU A 101 -7.75 2.95 -7.67
N ALA A 102 -7.82 3.67 -8.78
CA ALA A 102 -8.41 5.01 -8.79
C ALA A 102 -9.87 4.96 -8.34
N GLU A 103 -10.61 3.95 -8.79
CA GLU A 103 -12.00 3.76 -8.36
C GLU A 103 -12.09 3.48 -6.86
N ALA A 104 -11.23 2.60 -6.36
CA ALA A 104 -11.22 2.26 -4.94
C ALA A 104 -10.89 3.46 -4.07
N LEU A 105 -9.97 4.30 -4.53
CA LEU A 105 -9.55 5.49 -3.79
C LEU A 105 -10.48 6.68 -3.99
N GLY A 106 -11.37 6.63 -4.99
CA GLY A 106 -12.28 7.71 -5.27
C GLY A 106 -11.62 8.90 -5.94
N VAL A 107 -10.58 8.65 -6.73
CA VAL A 107 -9.83 9.70 -7.43
C VAL A 107 -9.73 9.36 -8.90
N GLU A 108 -9.24 10.31 -9.68
CA GLU A 108 -9.05 10.10 -11.11
C GLU A 108 -7.74 9.37 -11.38
N GLN A 109 -7.72 8.56 -12.42
CA GLN A 109 -6.51 7.88 -12.85
C GLN A 109 -5.52 8.92 -13.38
N PRO A 110 -4.29 8.97 -12.84
CA PRO A 110 -3.31 9.95 -13.33
C PRO A 110 -2.81 9.57 -14.71
N GLU A 111 -2.82 10.53 -15.61
CA GLU A 111 -2.35 10.30 -16.97
C GLU A 111 -0.85 10.06 -17.02
N ALA A 112 -0.13 10.78 -16.18
CA ALA A 112 1.34 10.67 -16.16
C ALA A 112 1.81 9.31 -15.75
N ALA A 113 0.98 8.56 -15.04
CA ALA A 113 1.34 7.23 -14.56
C ALA A 113 1.00 6.15 -15.57
N ALA A 114 0.21 6.49 -16.54
CA ALA A 114 -0.13 5.51 -17.56
C ALA A 114 1.12 5.16 -18.34
N PRO A 115 1.34 4.11 -18.64
CA PRO A 115 2.42 3.35 -19.21
C PRO A 115 3.78 3.56 -18.63
N ALA A 116 3.51 3.54 -18.31
CA ALA A 116 4.34 3.55 -18.10
C ALA A 116 5.13 3.03 -17.99
N GLN A 117 5.14 2.84 -17.74
CA GLN A 117 5.69 2.71 -17.46
C GLN A 117 6.33 2.39 -17.83
N SER A 118 6.02 2.40 -18.08
CA SER A 118 6.51 2.54 -18.41
C SER A 118 6.97 2.94 -18.68
N ALA A 119 6.97 2.80 -19.04
CA ALA A 119 7.38 3.45 -19.52
C ALA A 119 7.78 3.98 -19.75
N PRO A 120 7.98 3.88 -20.03
CA PRO A 120 8.30 4.69 -20.44
C PRO A 120 8.55 5.20 -20.71
N ALA A 121 8.58 4.92 -20.98
CA ALA A 121 8.77 5.73 -21.39
C ALA A 121 8.93 6.26 -21.57
N GLN A 122 8.95 5.93 -21.69
CA GLN A 122 9.08 6.69 -22.06
C GLN A 122 9.24 7.29 -22.32
N SER A 123 9.34 6.91 -22.66
CA SER A 123 9.50 7.72 -23.21
C SER A 123 9.59 8.16 -23.64
N PRO A 124 9.72 8.03 -24.04
CA PRO A 124 9.86 8.68 -24.70
C PRO A 124 9.99 9.06 -25.11
N PRO A 125 10.08 8.92 -25.37
CA PRO A 125 10.26 9.54 -25.88
C PRO A 125 10.46 9.94 -26.17
N LEU A 126 10.58 9.56 -26.20
CA LEU A 126 10.83 10.15 -26.55
C LEU A 126 11.19 10.61 -26.85
N GLN A 127 11.15 10.40 -27.05
CA GLN A 127 11.48 10.93 -27.38
C GLN A 127 11.73 11.40 -27.74
N ILE A 128 11.71 11.02 -28.16
CA ILE A 128 12.00 11.49 -28.63
C ILE A 128 12.19 12.05 -28.90
N GLU A 129 12.22 11.69 -29.11
CA GLU A 129 12.45 12.33 -29.41
C GLU A 129 12.60 12.85 -29.52
#